data_79a9f0ddad609b45ea3dfec4ede213f2
#
_entry.id   79a9f0ddad609b45ea3dfec4ede213f2
#
_cell.length_a   1.000
_cell.length_b   1.000
_cell.length_c   1.000
_cell.angle_alpha   90.00
_cell.angle_beta   90.00
_cell.angle_gamma   90.00
#
_symmetry.space_group_name_H-M   'P 1'
#
loop_
_entity.id
_entity.type
_entity.pdbx_description
1 polymer ?
#
loop_
_entity_poly.entity_id
_entity_poly.type
_entity_poly.pdbx_seq_one_letter_code
_entity_poly.pdbx_strand_id
1 'polypeptide(L)'
;MAEAFGYPDRLRGTGSNCRGFARVKKIEAIIKPFKLDEVKEALHEVGVSGITVTEAKGFGRQKGHTELYRGAEYVVDFLPKVKLEVVVGDDLAERVVEAIMSAAQTGRIGDGKIFVIPIESAVRIRTGERDEDAV
;
A
#
# COMPACT_ATOMS: atom_id res chain seq x y z
N MET A 1 -7.19 28.98 27.67
CA MET A 1 -7.01 27.54 27.87
C MET A 1 -6.70 26.77 26.59
N ALA A 2 -6.83 27.40 25.45
CA ALA A 2 -6.38 26.82 24.18
C ALA A 2 -4.88 26.48 24.20
N GLU A 3 -4.12 27.16 25.02
CA GLU A 3 -2.69 26.97 25.14
C GLU A 3 -2.32 25.66 25.84
N ALA A 4 -3.19 25.14 26.72
CA ALA A 4 -2.97 23.86 27.40
C ALA A 4 -3.11 22.67 26.45
N PHE A 5 -3.84 22.87 25.36
CA PHE A 5 -4.05 21.89 24.30
C PHE A 5 -3.46 22.36 22.99
N GLY A 6 -2.59 23.37 23.06
CA GLY A 6 -1.99 23.97 21.89
C GLY A 6 -1.32 22.92 21.02
N TYR A 7 -1.79 22.81 19.81
CA TYR A 7 -1.07 22.07 18.80
C TYR A 7 0.32 22.69 18.70
N PRO A 8 1.34 21.87 18.72
CA PRO A 8 2.71 22.41 18.63
C PRO A 8 2.86 23.25 17.36
N ASP A 9 3.69 24.26 17.49
CA ASP A 9 3.98 25.23 16.42
C ASP A 9 4.39 24.62 15.09
N ARG A 10 4.76 23.36 15.09
CA ARG A 10 5.06 22.62 13.85
C ARG A 10 3.89 22.55 12.88
N LEU A 11 2.66 22.83 13.33
CA LEU A 11 1.50 22.95 12.44
C LEU A 11 1.46 24.29 11.72
N ARG A 12 2.30 25.22 12.12
CA ARG A 12 2.45 26.53 11.48
C ARG A 12 3.62 26.56 10.52
N GLY A 13 4.13 25.42 10.14
CA GLY A 13 5.28 25.31 9.27
C GLY A 13 5.11 26.05 7.96
N THR A 14 6.16 26.75 7.60
CA THR A 14 6.26 27.41 6.32
C THR A 14 6.60 26.35 5.26
N GLY A 15 5.67 26.00 4.44
CA GLY A 15 5.93 25.07 3.36
C GLY A 15 4.85 24.02 3.20
N SER A 16 5.05 23.15 2.26
CA SER A 16 4.11 22.13 1.83
C SER A 16 3.74 21.08 2.87
N ASN A 17 4.36 21.11 4.05
CA ASN A 17 4.17 20.13 5.11
C ASN A 17 3.43 20.66 6.34
N CYS A 18 2.51 21.58 6.15
CA CYS A 18 1.71 22.14 7.22
C CYS A 18 0.74 21.15 7.88
N ARG A 19 0.83 19.88 7.57
CA ARG A 19 -0.17 18.88 7.98
C ARG A 19 0.20 18.10 9.23
N GLY A 20 1.39 18.30 9.77
CA GLY A 20 1.84 17.56 10.95
C GLY A 20 2.09 16.07 10.74
N PHE A 21 2.10 15.62 9.49
CA PHE A 21 2.41 14.24 9.16
C PHE A 21 3.91 14.03 9.01
N ALA A 22 4.36 12.85 9.33
CA ALA A 22 5.70 12.41 9.02
C ALA A 22 5.90 12.42 7.50
N ARG A 23 7.14 12.57 7.05
CA ARG A 23 7.48 12.46 5.62
C ARG A 23 7.60 11.00 5.20
N VAL A 24 6.56 10.27 5.47
CA VAL A 24 6.49 8.83 5.28
C VAL A 24 5.16 8.50 4.64
N LYS A 25 5.18 7.56 3.72
CA LYS A 25 3.98 7.07 3.05
C LYS A 25 3.84 5.57 3.24
N LYS A 26 2.60 5.13 3.37
CA LYS A 26 2.26 3.72 3.22
C LYS A 26 1.73 3.49 1.82
N ILE A 27 2.36 2.59 1.10
CA ILE A 27 1.86 2.13 -0.18
C ILE A 27 1.20 0.78 0.05
N GLU A 28 -0.09 0.74 -0.24
CA GLU A 28 -0.90 -0.46 -0.12
C GLU A 28 -1.32 -0.89 -1.50
N ALA A 29 -1.03 -2.12 -1.87
CA ALA A 29 -1.35 -2.63 -3.20
C ALA A 29 -2.14 -3.92 -3.09
N ILE A 30 -3.21 -4.00 -3.86
CA ILE A 30 -3.99 -5.22 -4.02
C ILE A 30 -3.65 -5.76 -5.41
N ILE A 31 -3.07 -6.94 -5.46
CA ILE A 31 -2.54 -7.52 -6.69
C ILE A 31 -3.04 -8.95 -6.90
N LYS A 32 -2.86 -9.46 -8.11
CA LYS A 32 -3.08 -10.87 -8.40
C LYS A 32 -2.03 -11.72 -7.68
N PRO A 33 -2.41 -12.85 -7.06
CA PRO A 33 -1.46 -13.64 -6.27
C PRO A 33 -0.21 -14.09 -7.02
N PHE A 34 -0.34 -14.46 -8.30
CA PHE A 34 0.78 -14.96 -9.08
C PHE A 34 1.81 -13.88 -9.46
N LYS A 35 1.48 -12.61 -9.19
CA LYS A 35 2.40 -11.48 -9.43
C LYS A 35 3.25 -11.14 -8.22
N LEU A 36 3.01 -11.78 -7.08
CA LEU A 36 3.69 -11.42 -5.83
C LEU A 36 5.22 -11.50 -5.93
N ASP A 37 5.75 -12.57 -6.50
CA ASP A 37 7.20 -12.75 -6.58
C ASP A 37 7.86 -11.68 -7.45
N GLU A 38 7.24 -11.34 -8.59
CA GLU A 38 7.75 -10.28 -9.47
C GLU A 38 7.73 -8.92 -8.76
N VAL A 39 6.67 -8.64 -8.02
CA VAL A 39 6.57 -7.39 -7.26
C VAL A 39 7.62 -7.34 -6.15
N LYS A 40 7.84 -8.43 -5.44
CA LYS A 40 8.87 -8.50 -4.40
C LYS A 40 10.25 -8.20 -4.96
N GLU A 41 10.60 -8.78 -6.09
CA GLU A 41 11.88 -8.53 -6.74
C GLU A 41 12.01 -7.06 -7.18
N ALA A 42 10.97 -6.52 -7.77
CA ALA A 42 10.97 -5.11 -8.20
C ALA A 42 11.14 -4.16 -7.01
N LEU A 43 10.50 -4.45 -5.89
CA LEU A 43 10.63 -3.64 -4.68
C LEU A 43 12.02 -3.75 -4.07
N HIS A 44 12.61 -4.92 -4.10
CA HIS A 44 13.97 -5.11 -3.63
C HIS A 44 14.96 -4.28 -4.45
N GLU A 45 14.79 -4.24 -5.75
CA GLU A 45 15.65 -3.45 -6.66
C GLU A 45 15.60 -1.96 -6.38
N VAL A 46 14.44 -1.43 -5.97
CA VAL A 46 14.32 0.00 -5.63
C VAL A 46 14.72 0.31 -4.18
N GLY A 47 15.17 -0.68 -3.43
CA GLY A 47 15.72 -0.47 -2.11
C GLY A 47 14.75 -0.69 -0.95
N VAL A 48 13.61 -1.31 -1.20
CA VAL A 48 12.65 -1.65 -0.14
C VAL A 48 13.11 -2.92 0.57
N SER A 49 13.27 -2.84 1.88
CA SER A 49 13.74 -3.96 2.69
C SER A 49 12.62 -4.70 3.43
N GLY A 50 11.51 -4.04 3.69
CA GLY A 50 10.42 -4.62 4.46
C GLY A 50 9.08 -4.55 3.72
N ILE A 51 8.41 -5.68 3.63
CA ILE A 51 7.11 -5.80 2.98
C ILE A 51 6.22 -6.63 3.87
N THR A 52 4.99 -6.17 4.10
CA THR A 52 3.96 -6.96 4.76
C THR A 52 3.00 -7.49 3.71
N VAL A 53 2.76 -8.79 3.75
CA VAL A 53 1.88 -9.45 2.77
C VAL A 53 0.74 -10.14 3.51
N THR A 54 -0.47 -9.92 3.02
CA THR A 54 -1.68 -10.51 3.57
C THR A 54 -2.48 -11.13 2.44
N GLU A 55 -2.97 -12.34 2.64
CA GLU A 55 -3.90 -12.95 1.71
C GLU A 55 -5.25 -12.25 1.86
N ALA A 56 -5.88 -11.94 0.74
CA ALA A 56 -7.13 -11.21 0.70
C ALA A 56 -8.05 -11.82 -0.34
N LYS A 57 -9.33 -11.47 -0.25
CA LYS A 57 -10.31 -11.83 -1.25
C LYS A 57 -10.88 -10.56 -1.84
N GLY A 58 -10.86 -10.47 -3.16
CA GLY A 58 -11.41 -9.32 -3.86
C GLY A 58 -12.79 -9.61 -4.39
N PHE A 59 -13.65 -8.62 -4.27
CA PHE A 59 -14.95 -8.60 -4.92
C PHE A 59 -14.96 -7.41 -5.86
N GLY A 60 -15.30 -7.65 -7.13
CA GLY A 60 -15.29 -6.56 -8.09
C GLY A 60 -15.93 -6.95 -9.43
N ARG A 61 -15.69 -6.10 -10.40
CA ARG A 61 -16.29 -6.24 -11.73
C ARG A 61 -15.53 -7.26 -12.60
N GLN A 62 -15.45 -8.50 -12.15
CA GLN A 62 -14.86 -9.56 -12.97
C GLN A 62 -15.97 -10.27 -13.73
N LYS A 63 -16.48 -9.56 -14.72
CA LYS A 63 -17.56 -10.09 -15.56
C LYS A 63 -17.09 -11.32 -16.33
N GLY A 64 -17.95 -12.29 -16.42
CA GLY A 64 -17.73 -13.49 -17.21
C GLY A 64 -17.06 -14.63 -16.45
N HIS A 65 -16.74 -14.43 -15.17
CA HIS A 65 -16.22 -15.50 -14.35
C HIS A 65 -17.38 -16.23 -13.68
N THR A 66 -17.94 -17.19 -14.40
CA THR A 66 -19.03 -18.03 -13.90
C THR A 66 -18.54 -19.47 -13.80
N GLU A 67 -19.02 -20.16 -12.78
CA GLU A 67 -18.80 -21.60 -12.62
C GLU A 67 -20.13 -22.33 -12.70
N LEU A 68 -20.12 -23.49 -13.35
CA LEU A 68 -21.28 -24.37 -13.38
C LEU A 68 -21.17 -25.35 -12.21
N TYR A 69 -22.16 -25.33 -11.36
CA TYR A 69 -22.28 -26.28 -10.27
C TYR A 69 -23.68 -26.87 -10.26
N ARG A 70 -23.78 -28.20 -10.43
CA ARG A 70 -25.04 -28.93 -10.49
C ARG A 70 -26.01 -28.38 -11.54
N GLY A 71 -25.47 -27.91 -12.67
CA GLY A 71 -26.28 -27.38 -13.77
C GLY A 71 -26.78 -25.94 -13.60
N ALA A 72 -26.36 -25.28 -12.52
CA ALA A 72 -26.65 -23.88 -12.31
C ALA A 72 -25.38 -23.04 -12.46
N GLU A 73 -25.52 -21.86 -13.07
CA GLU A 73 -24.42 -20.91 -13.15
C GLU A 73 -24.32 -20.11 -11.87
N TYR A 74 -23.10 -20.07 -11.31
CA TYR A 74 -22.79 -19.23 -10.18
C TYR A 74 -21.76 -18.19 -10.57
N VAL A 75 -22.02 -16.94 -10.24
CA VAL A 75 -21.04 -15.87 -10.38
C VAL A 75 -20.07 -16.00 -9.21
N VAL A 76 -18.78 -16.11 -9.51
CA VAL A 76 -17.75 -16.11 -8.46
C VAL A 76 -17.57 -14.67 -8.00
N ASP A 77 -18.11 -14.37 -6.82
CA ASP A 77 -18.10 -13.01 -6.28
C ASP A 77 -16.75 -12.65 -5.68
N PHE A 78 -16.04 -13.62 -5.10
CA PHE A 78 -14.77 -13.38 -4.42
C PHE A 78 -13.65 -14.15 -5.09
N LEU A 79 -12.58 -13.44 -5.40
CA LEU A 79 -11.37 -14.01 -5.97
C LEU A 79 -10.19 -13.79 -5.04
N PRO A 80 -9.24 -14.75 -5.01
CA PRO A 80 -8.05 -14.56 -4.21
C PRO A 80 -7.22 -13.38 -4.72
N LYS A 81 -6.76 -12.58 -3.79
CA LYS A 81 -5.87 -11.44 -4.02
C LYS A 81 -4.78 -11.47 -2.96
N VAL A 82 -3.77 -10.68 -3.18
CA VAL A 82 -2.73 -10.42 -2.20
C VAL A 82 -2.71 -8.92 -1.92
N LYS A 83 -2.75 -8.58 -0.65
CA LYS A 83 -2.54 -7.20 -0.20
C LYS A 83 -1.12 -7.09 0.30
N LEU A 84 -0.37 -6.17 -0.25
CA LEU A 84 0.94 -5.87 0.29
C LEU A 84 1.00 -4.43 0.77
N GLU A 85 1.76 -4.23 1.82
CA GLU A 85 1.95 -2.94 2.44
C GLU A 85 3.43 -2.65 2.58
N VAL A 86 3.81 -1.46 2.15
CA VAL A 86 5.18 -0.98 2.21
C VAL A 86 5.14 0.41 2.79
N VAL A 87 5.98 0.66 3.79
CA VAL A 87 6.10 1.99 4.38
C VAL A 87 7.48 2.52 4.05
N VAL A 88 7.53 3.66 3.39
CA VAL A 88 8.78 4.26 2.89
C VAL A 88 8.75 5.77 3.07
N GLY A 89 9.91 6.39 2.99
CA GLY A 89 10.00 7.84 2.98
C GLY A 89 9.38 8.43 1.71
N ASP A 90 9.00 9.69 1.79
CA ASP A 90 8.37 10.40 0.66
C ASP A 90 9.21 10.36 -0.61
N ASP A 91 10.52 10.41 -0.47
CA ASP A 91 11.47 10.42 -1.59
C ASP A 91 11.46 9.11 -2.39
N LEU A 92 11.09 8.01 -1.76
CA LEU A 92 11.07 6.69 -2.39
C LEU A 92 9.66 6.29 -2.88
N ALA A 93 8.63 6.94 -2.38
CA ALA A 93 7.25 6.54 -2.59
C ALA A 93 6.86 6.40 -4.06
N GLU A 94 7.22 7.36 -4.88
CA GLU A 94 6.86 7.33 -6.31
C GLU A 94 7.53 6.17 -7.04
N ARG A 95 8.80 5.91 -6.76
CA ARG A 95 9.51 4.79 -7.35
C ARG A 95 8.93 3.44 -6.94
N VAL A 96 8.45 3.35 -5.71
CA VAL A 96 7.77 2.15 -5.21
C VAL A 96 6.46 1.92 -5.98
N VAL A 97 5.67 2.96 -6.17
CA VAL A 97 4.42 2.88 -6.93
C VAL A 97 4.68 2.40 -8.36
N GLU A 98 5.65 2.99 -9.02
CA GLU A 98 6.01 2.61 -10.38
C GLU A 98 6.50 1.17 -10.47
N ALA A 99 7.32 0.75 -9.51
CA ALA A 99 7.83 -0.62 -9.47
C ALA A 99 6.70 -1.64 -9.31
N ILE A 100 5.77 -1.38 -8.41
CA ILE A 100 4.62 -2.26 -8.19
C ILE A 100 3.74 -2.31 -9.45
N MET A 101 3.44 -1.15 -10.00
CA MET A 101 2.58 -1.05 -11.18
C MET A 101 3.17 -1.84 -12.35
N SER A 102 4.42 -1.62 -12.66
CA SER A 102 5.09 -2.30 -13.77
C SER A 102 5.17 -3.81 -13.59
N ALA A 103 5.45 -4.26 -12.37
CA ALA A 103 5.58 -5.68 -12.07
C ALA A 103 4.24 -6.41 -11.99
N ALA A 104 3.19 -5.73 -11.52
CA ALA A 104 1.88 -6.34 -11.29
C ALA A 104 0.94 -6.26 -12.48
N GLN A 105 1.19 -5.36 -13.41
CA GLN A 105 0.29 -5.09 -14.52
C GLN A 105 0.25 -6.23 -15.54
N THR A 106 -0.96 -6.70 -15.87
CA THR A 106 -1.18 -7.64 -16.99
C THR A 106 -1.97 -6.98 -18.11
N GLY A 107 -2.59 -5.85 -17.85
CA GLY A 107 -3.50 -5.18 -18.79
C GLY A 107 -4.91 -5.74 -18.80
N ARG A 108 -5.19 -6.71 -17.95
CA ARG A 108 -6.50 -7.36 -17.84
C ARG A 108 -7.25 -6.89 -16.60
N ILE A 109 -8.56 -7.07 -16.63
CA ILE A 109 -9.43 -6.79 -15.49
C ILE A 109 -8.95 -7.61 -14.28
N GLY A 110 -8.93 -6.99 -13.12
CA GLY A 110 -8.52 -7.64 -11.89
C GLY A 110 -7.07 -7.42 -11.49
N ASP A 111 -6.32 -6.61 -12.24
CA ASP A 111 -4.93 -6.28 -11.90
C ASP A 111 -4.77 -5.65 -10.53
N GLY A 112 -5.81 -4.99 -10.03
CA GLY A 112 -5.81 -4.42 -8.70
C GLY A 112 -5.58 -2.92 -8.68
N LYS A 113 -5.24 -2.43 -7.50
CA LYS A 113 -5.05 -0.98 -7.27
C LYS A 113 -3.93 -0.75 -6.29
N ILE A 114 -3.36 0.42 -6.39
CA ILE A 114 -2.33 0.90 -5.47
C ILE A 114 -2.88 2.15 -4.78
N PHE A 115 -2.73 2.19 -3.46
CA PHE A 115 -3.12 3.33 -2.65
C PHE A 115 -1.88 3.91 -1.98
N VAL A 116 -1.77 5.22 -2.01
CA VAL A 116 -0.70 5.94 -1.32
C VAL A 116 -1.32 6.71 -0.17
N ILE A 117 -0.91 6.41 1.03
CA ILE A 117 -1.52 6.92 2.25
C ILE A 117 -0.46 7.68 3.05
N PRO A 118 -0.70 8.95 3.41
CA PRO A 118 0.22 9.65 4.29
C PRO A 118 0.18 9.03 5.68
N ILE A 119 1.35 8.85 6.27
CA ILE A 119 1.51 8.31 7.60
C ILE A 119 1.71 9.45 8.57
N GLU A 120 0.87 9.49 9.59
CA GLU A 120 0.99 10.50 10.64
C GLU A 120 2.21 10.26 11.52
N SER A 121 2.45 8.99 11.87
CA SER A 121 3.57 8.61 12.71
C SER A 121 3.92 7.15 12.49
N ALA A 122 5.19 6.83 12.54
CA ALA A 122 5.70 5.47 12.51
C ALA A 122 6.68 5.29 13.67
N VAL A 123 6.67 4.11 14.29
CA VAL A 123 7.57 3.80 15.40
C VAL A 123 8.10 2.39 15.18
N ARG A 124 9.42 2.26 15.19
CA ARG A 124 10.05 0.94 15.16
C ARG A 124 10.04 0.36 16.58
N ILE A 125 9.40 -0.78 16.73
CA ILE A 125 9.18 -1.38 18.05
C ILE A 125 10.50 -1.69 18.76
N ARG A 126 11.46 -2.27 18.04
CA ARG A 126 12.74 -2.72 18.63
C ARG A 126 13.59 -1.57 19.17
N THR A 127 13.63 -0.45 18.45
CA THR A 127 14.56 0.65 18.75
C THR A 127 13.88 1.90 19.30
N GLY A 128 12.57 2.04 19.08
CA GLY A 128 11.85 3.26 19.41
C GLY A 128 12.09 4.41 18.44
N GLU A 129 12.84 4.17 17.37
CA GLU A 129 13.04 5.18 16.33
C GLU A 129 11.70 5.56 15.70
N ARG A 130 11.62 6.83 15.28
CA ARG A 130 10.36 7.39 14.79
C ARG A 130 10.46 7.88 13.36
N ASP A 131 9.33 7.85 12.70
CA ASP A 131 9.07 8.45 11.40
C ASP A 131 10.08 8.00 10.34
N GLU A 132 10.82 8.91 9.74
CA GLU A 132 11.79 8.58 8.69
C GLU A 132 12.86 7.59 9.15
N ASP A 133 13.27 7.69 10.41
CA ASP A 133 14.25 6.77 10.98
C ASP A 133 13.68 5.38 11.27
N ALA A 134 12.36 5.26 11.33
CA ALA A 134 11.68 4.00 11.61
C ALA A 134 11.48 3.12 10.36
N VAL A 135 11.68 3.66 9.18
CA VAL A 135 11.37 2.96 7.92
C VAL A 135 12.58 2.67 7.06
#